data_f966b93d983e37d4aed24b44409780d3
#
_entry.id   f966b93d983e37d4aed24b44409780d3
#
_cell.length_a   1.000
_cell.length_b   1.000
_cell.length_c   1.000
_cell.angle_alpha   90.00
_cell.angle_beta   90.00
_cell.angle_gamma   90.00
#
_symmetry.space_group_name_H-M   'P 1'
#
loop_
_entity.id
_entity.type
_entity.pdbx_description
1 polymer ?
#
loop_
_entity_poly.entity_id
_entity_poly.type
_entity_poly.pdbx_seq_one_letter_code
_entity_poly.pdbx_strand_id
1 'polypeptide(L)'
;MLKICRLQFIHSRNFIHRDLKPSNIVMGLGKHTNFAYIIDFGLSKEFWDPCTCRHIPYNNTFGLIGSATFSSIHSHLGMEHGRWDDLESLAYILIYFLCGSLPWQGLYFEGHDLVAESKQ
;
A
#
# COMPACT_ATOMS: atom_id res chain seq x y z
N MET A 1 -6.48 0.10 18.10
CA MET A 1 -5.46 0.98 17.54
C MET A 1 -4.65 0.22 16.50
N LEU A 2 -4.75 0.60 15.24
CA LEU A 2 -3.90 0.06 14.18
C LEU A 2 -2.45 0.42 14.53
N LYS A 3 -1.67 -0.56 14.95
CA LYS A 3 -0.26 -0.30 15.25
C LYS A 3 0.50 -0.27 13.93
N ILE A 4 0.95 0.91 13.54
CA ILE A 4 1.93 1.15 12.45
C ILE A 4 3.13 0.19 12.55
N CYS A 5 3.39 -0.33 13.74
CA CYS A 5 4.43 -1.32 14.01
C CYS A 5 4.41 -2.55 13.10
N ARG A 6 3.25 -2.95 12.56
CA ARG A 6 3.17 -4.10 11.65
C ARG A 6 3.81 -3.78 10.29
N LEU A 7 3.52 -2.59 9.76
CA LEU A 7 4.14 -2.13 8.52
C LEU A 7 5.63 -1.86 8.72
N GLN A 8 5.99 -1.24 9.84
CA GLN A 8 7.39 -1.04 10.22
C GLN A 8 8.16 -2.36 10.28
N PHE A 9 7.54 -3.42 10.80
CA PHE A 9 8.15 -4.75 10.82
C PHE A 9 8.43 -5.28 9.41
N ILE A 10 7.49 -5.17 8.49
CA ILE A 10 7.65 -5.58 7.09
C ILE A 10 8.82 -4.79 6.45
N HIS A 11 8.83 -3.48 6.61
CA HIS A 11 9.87 -2.61 6.08
C HIS A 11 11.25 -2.90 6.71
N SER A 12 11.30 -3.26 7.99
CA SER A 12 12.56 -3.65 8.66
C SER A 12 13.14 -4.97 8.15
N ARG A 13 12.33 -5.77 7.46
CA ARG A 13 12.75 -7.00 6.78
C ARG A 13 13.06 -6.80 5.30
N ASN A 14 13.21 -5.54 4.87
CA ASN A 14 13.55 -5.13 3.51
C ASN A 14 12.44 -5.36 2.47
N PHE A 15 11.20 -5.58 2.91
CA PHE A 15 10.06 -5.77 2.05
C PHE A 15 9.09 -4.59 2.09
N ILE A 16 8.43 -4.35 0.97
CA ILE A 16 7.25 -3.51 0.82
C ILE A 16 6.06 -4.39 0.44
N HIS A 17 4.87 -4.02 0.89
CA HIS A 17 3.66 -4.84 0.68
C HIS A 17 3.06 -4.67 -0.71
N ARG A 18 2.94 -3.44 -1.18
CA ARG A 18 2.43 -2.99 -2.50
C ARG A 18 0.93 -3.20 -2.77
N ASP A 19 0.18 -3.80 -1.87
CA ASP A 19 -1.27 -4.01 -2.03
C ASP A 19 -2.01 -3.83 -0.70
N LEU A 20 -1.70 -2.75 0.02
CA LEU A 20 -2.43 -2.42 1.24
C LEU A 20 -3.83 -1.90 0.90
N LYS A 21 -4.82 -2.56 1.46
CA LYS A 21 -6.25 -2.25 1.31
C LYS A 21 -7.03 -2.81 2.51
N PRO A 22 -8.26 -2.36 2.78
CA PRO A 22 -9.03 -2.83 3.92
C PRO A 22 -9.18 -4.35 4.00
N SER A 23 -9.36 -5.04 2.87
CA SER A 23 -9.50 -6.50 2.82
C SER A 23 -8.21 -7.26 3.17
N ASN A 24 -7.05 -6.60 3.14
CA ASN A 24 -5.75 -7.16 3.53
C ASN A 24 -5.35 -6.77 4.96
N ILE A 25 -6.27 -6.18 5.73
CA ILE A 25 -6.11 -5.90 7.15
C ILE A 25 -7.19 -6.64 7.91
N VAL A 26 -6.79 -7.57 8.77
CA VAL A 26 -7.70 -8.39 9.56
C VAL A 26 -7.47 -8.16 11.05
N MET A 27 -8.54 -8.24 11.81
CA MET A 27 -8.46 -8.17 13.28
C MET A 27 -8.23 -9.55 13.86
N GLY A 28 -7.45 -9.61 14.92
CA GLY A 28 -7.25 -10.85 15.66
C GLY A 28 -8.50 -11.31 16.40
N LEU A 29 -8.46 -12.52 16.91
CA LEU A 29 -9.55 -13.14 17.67
C LEU A 29 -9.17 -13.35 19.14
N GLY A 30 -10.16 -13.50 20.01
CA GLY A 30 -9.98 -13.78 21.43
C GLY A 30 -9.15 -12.68 22.12
N LYS A 31 -8.02 -13.04 22.71
CA LYS A 31 -7.12 -12.11 23.40
C LYS A 31 -6.44 -11.10 22.47
N HIS A 32 -6.53 -11.30 21.17
CA HIS A 32 -5.87 -10.51 20.14
C HIS A 32 -6.81 -9.58 19.37
N THR A 33 -8.04 -9.39 19.83
CA THR A 33 -9.06 -8.55 19.14
C THR A 33 -8.64 -7.12 18.92
N ASN A 34 -7.68 -6.60 19.69
CA ASN A 34 -7.15 -5.25 19.56
C ASN A 34 -5.94 -5.14 18.62
N PHE A 35 -5.57 -6.25 17.98
CA PHE A 35 -4.43 -6.27 17.05
C PHE A 35 -4.93 -6.40 15.61
N ALA A 36 -4.43 -5.51 14.76
CA ALA A 36 -4.60 -5.62 13.32
C ALA A 36 -3.41 -6.39 12.72
N TYR A 37 -3.70 -7.24 11.76
CA TYR A 37 -2.72 -8.03 11.01
C TYR A 37 -2.80 -7.68 9.54
N ILE A 38 -1.65 -7.54 8.91
CA ILE A 38 -1.54 -7.39 7.45
C ILE A 38 -1.38 -8.79 6.87
N ILE A 39 -2.15 -9.07 5.84
CA ILE A 39 -2.17 -10.37 5.15
C ILE A 39 -1.97 -10.17 3.65
N ASP A 40 -1.81 -11.27 2.92
CA ASP A 40 -1.64 -11.31 1.46
C ASP A 40 -0.39 -10.59 0.96
N PHE A 41 0.73 -11.29 1.03
CA PHE A 41 2.04 -10.82 0.56
C PHE A 41 2.32 -11.19 -0.89
N GLY A 42 1.31 -11.55 -1.67
CA GLY A 42 1.45 -12.00 -3.06
C GLY A 42 2.09 -10.99 -4.00
N LEU A 43 1.94 -9.68 -3.71
CA LEU A 43 2.56 -8.58 -4.47
C LEU A 43 3.77 -7.96 -3.77
N SER A 44 4.18 -8.48 -2.61
CA SER A 44 5.31 -7.92 -1.87
C SER A 44 6.61 -8.03 -2.65
N LYS A 45 7.50 -7.07 -2.43
CA LYS A 45 8.79 -6.98 -3.11
C LYS A 45 9.87 -6.52 -2.14
N GLU A 46 11.07 -7.05 -2.32
CA GLU A 46 12.27 -6.54 -1.67
C GLU A 46 12.63 -5.16 -2.23
N PHE A 47 12.86 -4.19 -1.36
CA PHE A 47 13.29 -2.84 -1.78
C PHE A 47 14.76 -2.55 -1.44
N TRP A 48 15.38 -3.38 -0.64
CA TRP A 48 16.76 -3.27 -0.20
C TRP A 48 17.46 -4.60 -0.33
N ASP A 49 18.59 -4.61 -1.01
CA ASP A 49 19.45 -5.79 -1.11
C ASP A 49 20.45 -5.81 0.05
N PRO A 50 20.31 -6.75 1.00
CA PRO A 50 21.21 -6.84 2.14
C PRO A 50 22.63 -7.27 1.75
N CYS A 51 22.81 -7.96 0.64
CA CYS A 51 24.12 -8.43 0.18
C CYS A 51 24.95 -7.29 -0.39
N THR A 52 24.35 -6.43 -1.19
CA THR A 52 25.04 -5.27 -1.79
C THR A 52 24.91 -4.01 -0.94
N CYS A 53 24.09 -4.03 0.12
CA CYS A 53 23.74 -2.88 0.95
C CYS A 53 23.24 -1.69 0.11
N ARG A 54 22.43 -1.96 -0.90
CA ARG A 54 21.87 -0.96 -1.81
C ARG A 54 20.37 -1.09 -1.96
N HIS A 55 19.74 0.06 -2.20
CA HIS A 55 18.36 0.09 -2.63
C HIS A 55 18.22 -0.58 -4.01
N ILE A 56 17.13 -1.34 -4.21
CA ILE A 56 16.79 -1.90 -5.51
C ILE A 56 16.70 -0.75 -6.52
N PRO A 57 17.28 -0.88 -7.73
CA PRO A 57 17.26 0.17 -8.73
C PRO A 57 15.87 0.64 -9.06
N TYR A 58 15.71 1.95 -9.18
CA TYR A 58 14.47 2.56 -9.59
C TYR A 58 14.11 2.16 -11.02
N ASN A 59 12.84 1.78 -11.22
CA ASN A 59 12.29 1.44 -12.52
C ASN A 59 10.89 2.05 -12.66
N ASN A 60 10.59 2.64 -13.80
CA ASN A 60 9.32 3.30 -14.09
C ASN A 60 8.52 2.65 -15.23
N THR A 61 8.78 1.38 -15.51
CA THR A 61 8.13 0.65 -16.61
C THR A 61 6.94 -0.18 -16.17
N PHE A 62 6.49 -0.04 -14.94
CA PHE A 62 5.37 -0.81 -14.40
C PHE A 62 4.03 -0.14 -14.69
N GLY A 63 3.01 -0.96 -14.96
CA GLY A 63 1.64 -0.54 -14.83
C GLY A 63 1.22 -0.43 -13.36
N LEU A 64 -0.04 -0.07 -13.11
CA LEU A 64 -0.60 -0.04 -11.76
C LEU A 64 -0.45 -1.40 -11.08
N ILE A 65 0.18 -1.41 -9.92
CA ILE A 65 0.29 -2.58 -9.05
C ILE A 65 -0.60 -2.37 -7.83
N GLY A 66 -1.38 -3.40 -7.48
CA GLY A 66 -2.29 -3.37 -6.35
C GLY A 66 -3.66 -2.78 -6.68
N SER A 67 -4.43 -2.45 -5.66
CA SER A 67 -5.78 -1.88 -5.79
C SER A 67 -5.75 -0.39 -6.12
N ALA A 68 -6.37 0.02 -7.22
CA ALA A 68 -6.40 1.43 -7.67
C ALA A 68 -6.90 2.40 -6.58
N THR A 69 -7.93 2.02 -5.83
CA THR A 69 -8.53 2.88 -4.80
C THR A 69 -7.55 3.28 -3.71
N PHE A 70 -6.70 2.36 -3.27
CA PHE A 70 -5.78 2.57 -2.13
C PHE A 70 -4.31 2.69 -2.55
N SER A 71 -3.97 2.51 -3.81
CA SER A 71 -2.61 2.66 -4.32
C SER A 71 -2.15 4.12 -4.24
N SER A 72 -0.85 4.30 -4.08
CA SER A 72 -0.22 5.64 -4.07
C SER A 72 -0.32 6.33 -5.43
N ILE A 73 -0.13 7.66 -5.43
CA ILE A 73 -0.03 8.45 -6.67
C ILE A 73 1.11 7.93 -7.54
N HIS A 74 2.26 7.61 -6.96
CA HIS A 74 3.40 7.06 -7.69
C HIS A 74 3.07 5.73 -8.38
N SER A 75 2.29 4.86 -7.72
CA SER A 75 1.83 3.62 -8.33
C SER A 75 0.96 3.85 -9.57
N HIS A 76 0.05 4.81 -9.51
CA HIS A 76 -0.78 5.20 -10.65
C HIS A 76 0.05 5.78 -11.81
N LEU A 77 1.17 6.43 -11.51
CA LEU A 77 2.10 6.96 -12.51
C LEU A 77 3.06 5.89 -13.06
N GLY A 78 2.92 4.63 -12.65
CA GLY A 78 3.78 3.54 -13.10
C GLY A 78 5.19 3.58 -12.52
N MET A 79 5.40 4.31 -11.44
CA MET A 79 6.70 4.45 -10.78
C MET A 79 6.98 3.27 -9.85
N GLU A 80 8.25 2.94 -9.66
CA GLU A 80 8.67 1.90 -8.72
C GLU A 80 8.20 2.23 -7.30
N HIS A 81 7.64 1.22 -6.63
CA HIS A 81 7.15 1.36 -5.26
C HIS A 81 8.30 1.41 -4.25
N GLY A 82 8.12 2.21 -3.23
CA GLY A 82 8.95 2.26 -2.05
C GLY A 82 8.13 2.16 -0.78
N ARG A 83 8.78 2.32 0.36
CA ARG A 83 8.11 2.33 1.68
C ARG A 83 7.04 3.41 1.81
N TRP A 84 7.24 4.56 1.15
CA TRP A 84 6.30 5.68 1.15
C TRP A 84 4.96 5.32 0.54
N ASP A 85 4.97 4.48 -0.49
CA ASP A 85 3.75 4.05 -1.17
C ASP A 85 2.87 3.21 -0.25
N ASP A 86 3.47 2.33 0.56
CA ASP A 86 2.75 1.59 1.60
C ASP A 86 2.17 2.52 2.68
N LEU A 87 2.92 3.54 3.10
CA LEU A 87 2.45 4.52 4.08
C LEU A 87 1.30 5.38 3.54
N GLU A 88 1.37 5.78 2.28
CA GLU A 88 0.30 6.51 1.60
C GLU A 88 -0.96 5.66 1.50
N SER A 89 -0.83 4.40 1.12
CA SER A 89 -1.95 3.45 1.11
C SER A 89 -2.58 3.27 2.50
N LEU A 90 -1.76 3.16 3.53
CA LEU A 90 -2.24 3.07 4.90
C LEU A 90 -3.01 4.34 5.32
N ALA A 91 -2.54 5.51 4.93
CA ALA A 91 -3.23 6.77 5.20
C ALA A 91 -4.62 6.80 4.53
N TYR A 92 -4.73 6.36 3.29
CA TYR A 92 -6.02 6.25 2.59
C TYR A 92 -6.96 5.25 3.27
N ILE A 93 -6.46 4.13 3.75
CA ILE A 93 -7.24 3.14 4.50
C ILE A 93 -7.78 3.75 5.80
N LEU A 94 -6.97 4.50 6.53
CA LEU A 94 -7.39 5.16 7.76
C LEU A 94 -8.47 6.21 7.50
N ILE A 95 -8.32 7.02 6.46
CA ILE A 95 -9.35 7.99 6.04
C ILE A 95 -10.64 7.24 5.64
N TYR A 96 -10.53 6.16 4.89
CA TYR A 96 -11.66 5.33 4.51
C TYR A 96 -12.42 4.78 5.74
N PHE A 97 -11.71 4.29 6.76
CA PHE A 97 -12.34 3.81 7.98
C PHE A 97 -13.03 4.93 8.79
N LEU A 98 -12.49 6.14 8.75
CA LEU A 98 -13.06 7.29 9.47
C LEU A 98 -14.25 7.92 8.74
N CYS A 99 -14.19 8.00 7.43
CA CYS A 99 -15.16 8.72 6.61
C CYS A 99 -16.16 7.80 5.87
N GLY A 100 -15.89 6.50 5.80
CA GLY A 100 -16.70 5.52 5.09
C GLY A 100 -16.49 5.48 3.58
N SER A 101 -15.80 6.46 2.99
CA SER A 101 -15.51 6.55 1.56
C SER A 101 -14.29 7.41 1.28
N LEU A 102 -13.77 7.28 0.06
CA LEU A 102 -12.72 8.16 -0.48
C LEU A 102 -13.28 8.92 -1.68
N PRO A 103 -12.84 10.18 -1.93
CA PRO A 103 -13.38 11.02 -3.00
C PRO A 103 -13.29 10.42 -4.41
N TRP A 104 -12.29 9.59 -4.64
CA TRP A 104 -12.01 8.96 -5.95
C TRP A 104 -12.61 7.56 -6.11
N GLN A 105 -13.40 7.05 -5.17
CA GLN A 105 -14.06 5.76 -5.34
C GLN A 105 -15.05 5.79 -6.50
N GLY A 106 -14.98 4.75 -7.34
CA GLY A 106 -15.83 4.64 -8.53
C GLY A 106 -15.34 5.40 -9.76
N LEU A 107 -14.22 6.09 -9.70
CA LEU A 107 -13.61 6.78 -10.84
C LEU A 107 -12.76 5.81 -11.69
N TYR A 108 -13.40 4.80 -12.27
CA TYR A 108 -12.76 3.85 -13.16
C TYR A 108 -13.22 4.11 -14.59
N PHE A 109 -12.32 4.60 -15.47
CA PHE A 109 -12.60 4.69 -16.88
C PHE A 109 -11.42 4.20 -17.72
N GLU A 110 -11.73 3.54 -18.82
CA GLU A 110 -10.76 3.01 -19.77
C GLU A 110 -9.79 4.10 -20.25
N GLY A 111 -8.51 3.90 -19.98
CA GLY A 111 -7.42 4.68 -20.54
C GLY A 111 -7.04 5.98 -19.82
N HIS A 112 -7.78 6.44 -18.83
CA HIS A 112 -7.42 7.61 -18.01
C HIS A 112 -7.49 7.27 -16.52
N ASP A 113 -6.40 7.52 -15.82
CA ASP A 113 -6.34 7.30 -14.38
C ASP A 113 -6.89 8.51 -13.61
N LEU A 114 -8.21 8.68 -13.67
CA LEU A 114 -8.93 9.74 -12.93
C LEU A 114 -8.72 9.62 -11.42
N VAL A 115 -8.38 8.42 -10.93
CA VAL A 115 -8.07 8.21 -9.52
C VAL A 115 -6.78 8.92 -9.15
N ALA A 116 -5.74 8.84 -10.00
CA ALA A 116 -4.49 9.56 -9.79
C ALA A 116 -4.69 11.08 -9.79
N GLU A 117 -5.47 11.59 -10.73
CA GLU A 117 -5.79 13.03 -10.80
C GLU A 117 -6.54 13.53 -9.56
N SER A 118 -7.46 12.72 -9.02
CA SER A 118 -8.23 13.08 -7.82
C SER A 118 -7.40 13.07 -6.54
N LYS A 119 -6.25 12.38 -6.53
CA LYS A 119 -5.34 12.31 -5.38
C LYS A 119 -4.34 13.45 -5.33
N GLN A 120 -4.13 14.14 -6.45
CA GLN A 120 -3.24 15.30 -6.56
C GLN A 120 -3.88 16.56 -5.97
#